data_f9df64309af9871632a0165c3a277f23
#
_entry.id   f9df64309af9871632a0165c3a277f23
#
_cell.length_a   1.000
_cell.length_b   1.000
_cell.length_c   1.000
_cell.angle_alpha   90.00
_cell.angle_beta   90.00
_cell.angle_gamma   90.00
#
_symmetry.space_group_name_H-M   'P 1'
#
loop_
_entity.id
_entity.type
_entity.pdbx_description
1 polymer ?
#
loop_
_entity_poly.entity_id
_entity_poly.type
_entity_poly.pdbx_seq_one_letter_code
_entity_poly.pdbx_strand_id
1 'polypeptide(L)'
;MKKLLALFLACTMVLGLASCKEQDEEEKNTLTTEETVATMQDPIDALARCMVENNLEYNPEDPNFFWTALYYFAGGYGLKHEGVEELTDTYQLKVPSTVMEEYAIALFSDYKGLPELPEIMQGNVSYDENADAYLLSEGDIGLSETKLGDIKETKDGYTLVAELTGTDEEEELIASFDVTLIRNTFADEIENPLYLCSVSSMKMTQKEGADVSEGGTATLIPDETITATFNGLSDAHTAEMTLSEGDIRAFQFDAESAAGKIISGLNEGDVVTFGYIVDKRNGS
;
A
#
# COMPACT_ATOMS: atom_id res chain seq x y z
N MET A 1 72.48 -22.04 40.60
CA MET A 1 73.71 -21.82 39.79
C MET A 1 73.35 -20.98 38.60
N LYS A 2 74.05 -19.89 38.45
CA LYS A 2 74.34 -19.09 37.26
C LYS A 2 73.13 -18.38 36.65
N LYS A 3 72.96 -17.07 36.82
CA LYS A 3 73.71 -15.90 36.34
C LYS A 3 73.14 -15.45 34.98
N LEU A 4 72.65 -14.23 35.03
CA LEU A 4 73.08 -13.02 34.31
C LEU A 4 72.50 -12.96 32.88
N LEU A 5 72.03 -11.85 32.30
CA LEU A 5 72.56 -10.48 32.30
C LEU A 5 71.50 -9.50 31.84
N ALA A 6 71.48 -8.35 32.49
CA ALA A 6 70.77 -7.16 32.03
C ALA A 6 71.45 -6.57 30.79
N LEU A 7 70.66 -5.95 29.96
CA LEU A 7 71.16 -4.84 29.15
C LEU A 7 70.09 -3.73 29.04
N PHE A 8 70.42 -2.67 29.77
CA PHE A 8 69.84 -1.34 29.58
C PHE A 8 70.17 -0.81 28.18
N LEU A 9 69.19 -0.32 27.46
CA LEU A 9 69.45 0.75 26.54
C LEU A 9 68.36 1.81 26.66
N ALA A 10 68.73 2.84 27.34
CA ALA A 10 67.96 4.10 27.35
C ALA A 10 68.15 4.78 25.99
N CYS A 11 67.08 5.10 25.35
CA CYS A 11 67.07 6.12 24.31
C CYS A 11 65.90 7.06 24.57
N THR A 12 66.23 8.17 25.19
CA THR A 12 65.44 9.38 25.29
C THR A 12 65.23 9.96 23.87
N MET A 13 64.03 10.12 23.43
CA MET A 13 63.70 11.15 22.43
C MET A 13 62.28 11.70 22.64
N VAL A 14 62.28 12.89 23.16
CA VAL A 14 61.58 14.09 22.69
C VAL A 14 60.08 14.00 22.41
N LEU A 15 59.40 14.61 23.32
CA LEU A 15 58.10 15.26 23.24
C LEU A 15 57.73 15.70 21.81
N GLY A 16 56.68 15.08 21.30
CA GLY A 16 55.83 15.57 20.25
C GLY A 16 54.37 15.36 20.71
N LEU A 17 53.82 16.36 21.39
CA LEU A 17 52.38 16.48 21.63
C LEU A 17 51.68 16.78 20.31
N ALA A 18 51.41 15.75 19.56
CA ALA A 18 50.35 15.78 18.55
C ALA A 18 49.15 15.11 19.20
N SER A 19 48.26 15.92 19.74
CA SER A 19 46.91 15.55 20.09
C SER A 19 46.21 15.15 18.81
N CYS A 20 46.31 13.89 18.42
CA CYS A 20 45.29 13.30 17.57
C CYS A 20 44.05 13.14 18.46
N LYS A 21 43.11 14.07 18.30
CA LYS A 21 41.71 13.72 18.49
C LYS A 21 41.44 12.61 17.49
N GLU A 22 41.41 11.38 17.92
CA GLU A 22 40.58 10.38 17.32
C GLU A 22 39.15 10.92 17.43
N GLN A 23 38.69 11.56 16.35
CA GLN A 23 37.28 11.57 16.06
C GLN A 23 36.97 10.09 15.76
N ASP A 24 36.37 9.42 16.75
CA ASP A 24 35.43 8.36 16.49
C ASP A 24 34.32 9.00 15.65
N GLU A 25 34.53 9.12 14.34
CA GLU A 25 33.43 9.13 13.39
C GLU A 25 32.82 7.74 13.54
N GLU A 26 31.79 7.63 14.38
CA GLU A 26 30.79 6.59 14.19
C GLU A 26 30.44 6.66 12.71
N GLU A 27 30.88 5.66 11.94
CA GLU A 27 30.34 5.42 10.61
C GLU A 27 28.83 5.22 10.80
N LYS A 28 28.07 6.31 10.72
CA LYS A 28 26.65 6.25 10.54
C LYS A 28 26.49 5.46 9.25
N ASN A 29 26.10 4.20 9.39
CA ASN A 29 25.77 3.32 8.29
C ASN A 29 24.57 3.94 7.56
N THR A 30 24.86 4.89 6.68
CA THR A 30 23.83 5.58 5.92
C THR A 30 23.40 4.63 4.81
N LEU A 31 22.17 4.17 4.90
CA LEU A 31 21.54 3.34 3.87
C LEU A 31 21.63 4.03 2.51
N THR A 32 21.81 3.26 1.46
CA THR A 32 21.75 3.74 0.07
C THR A 32 20.33 4.22 -0.26
N THR A 33 20.19 4.91 -1.39
CA THR A 33 18.89 5.32 -1.92
C THR A 33 17.96 4.12 -2.11
N GLU A 34 18.49 3.05 -2.69
CA GLU A 34 17.75 1.81 -2.95
C GLU A 34 17.33 1.12 -1.64
N GLU A 35 18.22 1.02 -0.66
CA GLU A 35 17.90 0.45 0.66
C GLU A 35 16.85 1.28 1.40
N THR A 36 16.94 2.61 1.32
CA THR A 36 15.95 3.52 1.92
C THR A 36 14.57 3.34 1.28
N VAL A 37 14.49 3.34 -0.05
CA VAL A 37 13.24 3.16 -0.78
C VAL A 37 12.68 1.75 -0.60
N ALA A 38 13.51 0.72 -0.47
CA ALA A 38 13.09 -0.65 -0.22
C ALA A 38 12.31 -0.81 1.09
N THR A 39 12.52 0.06 2.11
CA THR A 39 11.69 0.05 3.32
C THR A 39 10.24 0.41 3.04
N MET A 40 9.96 1.06 1.92
CA MET A 40 8.63 1.51 1.52
C MET A 40 7.90 0.53 0.60
N GLN A 41 8.48 -0.66 0.34
CA GLN A 41 7.87 -1.70 -0.50
C GLN A 41 6.45 -2.05 -0.03
N ASP A 42 6.29 -2.39 1.24
CA ASP A 42 5.01 -2.83 1.81
C ASP A 42 3.96 -1.70 1.88
N PRO A 43 4.30 -0.47 2.35
CA PRO A 43 3.38 0.66 2.28
C PRO A 43 2.88 0.97 0.87
N ILE A 44 3.77 0.95 -0.13
CA ILE A 44 3.40 1.24 -1.52
C ILE A 44 2.54 0.12 -2.09
N ASP A 45 2.86 -1.16 -1.80
CA ASP A 45 2.06 -2.29 -2.25
C ASP A 45 0.65 -2.26 -1.65
N ALA A 46 0.52 -2.00 -0.35
CA ALA A 46 -0.78 -1.86 0.30
C ALA A 46 -1.63 -0.75 -0.32
N LEU A 47 -1.02 0.43 -0.60
CA LEU A 47 -1.69 1.53 -1.28
C LEU A 47 -2.10 1.18 -2.71
N ALA A 48 -1.21 0.53 -3.48
CA ALA A 48 -1.50 0.12 -4.85
C ALA A 48 -2.72 -0.81 -4.91
N ARG A 49 -2.77 -1.84 -4.06
CA ARG A 49 -3.90 -2.76 -3.94
C ARG A 49 -5.17 -2.04 -3.49
N CYS A 50 -5.08 -1.26 -2.41
CA CYS A 50 -6.21 -0.48 -1.91
C CYS A 50 -6.84 0.37 -3.03
N MET A 51 -6.01 1.10 -3.78
CA MET A 51 -6.48 1.98 -4.85
C MET A 51 -7.08 1.21 -6.03
N VAL A 52 -6.46 0.10 -6.44
CA VAL A 52 -6.93 -0.70 -7.58
C VAL A 52 -8.21 -1.45 -7.25
N GLU A 53 -8.25 -2.17 -6.13
CA GLU A 53 -9.35 -3.06 -5.76
C GLU A 53 -10.62 -2.28 -5.37
N ASN A 54 -10.45 -1.10 -4.75
CA ASN A 54 -11.58 -0.26 -4.35
C ASN A 54 -11.85 0.89 -5.33
N ASN A 55 -11.09 0.96 -6.45
CA ASN A 55 -11.18 2.05 -7.43
C ASN A 55 -11.11 3.44 -6.79
N LEU A 56 -10.13 3.62 -5.89
CA LEU A 56 -9.93 4.84 -5.12
C LEU A 56 -8.74 5.64 -5.67
N GLU A 57 -8.78 6.96 -5.49
CA GLU A 57 -7.63 7.84 -5.68
C GLU A 57 -6.96 8.10 -4.33
N TYR A 58 -5.65 8.37 -4.35
CA TYR A 58 -4.89 8.73 -3.14
C TYR A 58 -5.44 10.04 -2.53
N ASN A 59 -6.12 9.93 -1.41
CA ASN A 59 -6.74 11.06 -0.72
C ASN A 59 -6.69 10.87 0.81
N PRO A 60 -5.57 11.21 1.48
CA PRO A 60 -5.42 11.04 2.93
C PRO A 60 -6.39 11.88 3.78
N GLU A 61 -7.05 12.89 3.19
CA GLU A 61 -8.03 13.72 3.90
C GLU A 61 -9.42 13.06 3.97
N ASP A 62 -9.69 12.05 3.14
CA ASP A 62 -10.92 11.24 3.22
C ASP A 62 -10.75 10.12 4.25
N PRO A 63 -11.53 10.11 5.35
CA PRO A 63 -11.44 9.05 6.36
C PRO A 63 -11.71 7.64 5.82
N ASN A 64 -12.53 7.50 4.77
CA ASN A 64 -12.79 6.20 4.15
C ASN A 64 -11.53 5.68 3.45
N PHE A 65 -10.89 6.51 2.62
CA PHE A 65 -9.61 6.16 1.99
C PHE A 65 -8.54 5.87 3.04
N PHE A 66 -8.40 6.76 4.02
CA PHE A 66 -7.40 6.65 5.07
C PHE A 66 -7.46 5.29 5.79
N TRP A 67 -8.64 4.93 6.30
CA TRP A 67 -8.82 3.69 7.04
C TRP A 67 -8.79 2.44 6.15
N THR A 68 -9.25 2.54 4.89
CA THR A 68 -9.14 1.42 3.94
C THR A 68 -7.67 1.15 3.64
N ALA A 69 -6.88 2.16 3.33
CA ALA A 69 -5.44 2.00 3.07
C ALA A 69 -4.69 1.46 4.30
N LEU A 70 -5.01 1.98 5.49
CA LEU A 70 -4.41 1.53 6.73
C LEU A 70 -4.79 0.07 7.06
N TYR A 71 -6.03 -0.33 6.77
CA TYR A 71 -6.48 -1.71 6.89
C TYR A 71 -5.73 -2.65 5.94
N TYR A 72 -5.57 -2.28 4.66
CA TYR A 72 -4.78 -3.06 3.69
C TYR A 72 -3.34 -3.23 4.17
N PHE A 73 -2.75 -2.17 4.71
CA PHE A 73 -1.38 -2.22 5.17
C PHE A 73 -1.23 -3.07 6.45
N ALA A 74 -1.98 -2.78 7.49
CA ALA A 74 -1.92 -3.51 8.75
C ALA A 74 -2.36 -4.98 8.59
N GLY A 75 -3.39 -5.24 7.79
CA GLY A 75 -3.89 -6.59 7.54
C GLY A 75 -2.93 -7.47 6.73
N GLY A 76 -2.25 -6.89 5.73
CA GLY A 76 -1.32 -7.63 4.87
C GLY A 76 0.11 -7.73 5.43
N TYR A 77 0.57 -6.70 6.13
CA TYR A 77 1.97 -6.59 6.53
C TYR A 77 2.19 -6.40 8.04
N GLY A 78 1.11 -6.27 8.82
CA GLY A 78 1.19 -5.97 10.24
C GLY A 78 2.05 -6.93 11.04
N LEU A 79 2.03 -8.22 10.74
CA LEU A 79 2.83 -9.24 11.42
C LEU A 79 4.35 -9.10 11.24
N LYS A 80 4.82 -8.21 10.35
CA LYS A 80 6.24 -7.86 10.26
C LYS A 80 6.71 -7.00 11.43
N HIS A 81 5.79 -6.37 12.15
CA HIS A 81 6.09 -5.56 13.34
C HIS A 81 6.00 -6.42 14.60
N GLU A 82 7.06 -6.40 15.43
CA GLU A 82 7.15 -7.22 16.65
C GLU A 82 6.03 -6.96 17.68
N GLY A 83 5.42 -5.76 17.64
CA GLY A 83 4.32 -5.39 18.53
C GLY A 83 2.95 -5.89 18.11
N VAL A 84 2.79 -6.44 16.93
CA VAL A 84 1.51 -6.95 16.40
C VAL A 84 1.32 -8.40 16.79
N GLU A 85 0.14 -8.74 17.30
CA GLU A 85 -0.23 -10.07 17.78
C GLU A 85 -1.34 -10.66 16.89
N GLU A 86 -1.15 -11.88 16.41
CA GLU A 86 -2.20 -12.65 15.75
C GLU A 86 -3.10 -13.33 16.78
N LEU A 87 -4.39 -13.06 16.71
CA LEU A 87 -5.41 -13.68 17.56
C LEU A 87 -6.08 -14.84 16.82
N THR A 88 -5.48 -16.01 16.88
CA THR A 88 -5.89 -17.21 16.12
C THR A 88 -7.33 -17.67 16.41
N ASP A 89 -7.85 -17.40 17.61
CA ASP A 89 -9.21 -17.78 18.00
C ASP A 89 -10.30 -16.95 17.29
N THR A 90 -9.96 -15.72 16.87
CA THR A 90 -10.89 -14.79 16.21
C THR A 90 -10.48 -14.43 14.79
N TYR A 91 -9.34 -14.91 14.31
CA TYR A 91 -8.75 -14.56 13.01
C TYR A 91 -8.59 -13.04 12.86
N GLN A 92 -8.02 -12.42 13.90
CA GLN A 92 -7.80 -10.99 13.95
C GLN A 92 -6.34 -10.70 14.25
N LEU A 93 -5.91 -9.52 13.80
CA LEU A 93 -4.65 -8.92 14.24
C LEU A 93 -4.96 -7.91 15.34
N LYS A 94 -4.17 -7.95 16.41
CA LYS A 94 -4.18 -6.94 17.45
C LYS A 94 -2.97 -6.03 17.25
N VAL A 95 -3.25 -4.81 16.86
CA VAL A 95 -2.24 -3.79 16.51
C VAL A 95 -2.29 -2.68 17.57
N PRO A 96 -1.24 -2.48 18.37
CA PRO A 96 -1.15 -1.38 19.31
C PRO A 96 -1.41 -0.03 18.63
N SER A 97 -2.04 0.91 19.35
CA SER A 97 -2.36 2.24 18.78
C SER A 97 -1.12 2.97 18.25
N THR A 98 0.00 2.87 18.96
CA THR A 98 1.29 3.44 18.53
C THR A 98 1.81 2.85 17.23
N VAL A 99 1.65 1.54 17.02
CA VAL A 99 2.04 0.86 15.78
C VAL A 99 1.12 1.26 14.63
N MET A 100 -0.18 1.42 14.91
CA MET A 100 -1.14 1.92 13.93
C MET A 100 -0.79 3.35 13.48
N GLU A 101 -0.30 4.20 14.39
CA GLU A 101 0.20 5.53 14.06
C GLU A 101 1.48 5.48 13.22
N GLU A 102 2.42 4.57 13.51
CA GLU A 102 3.61 4.36 12.68
C GLU A 102 3.24 3.98 11.25
N TYR A 103 2.26 3.09 11.08
CA TYR A 103 1.75 2.70 9.77
C TYR A 103 1.11 3.88 9.04
N ALA A 104 0.29 4.67 9.75
CA ALA A 104 -0.31 5.87 9.17
C ALA A 104 0.74 6.90 8.73
N ILE A 105 1.81 7.08 9.51
CA ILE A 105 2.93 7.96 9.16
C ILE A 105 3.66 7.46 7.90
N ALA A 106 3.84 6.15 7.74
CA ALA A 106 4.46 5.59 6.53
C ALA A 106 3.58 5.79 5.29
N LEU A 107 2.26 5.62 5.43
CA LEU A 107 1.31 5.78 4.34
C LEU A 107 1.04 7.24 3.94
N PHE A 108 1.16 8.19 4.90
CA PHE A 108 0.68 9.57 4.72
C PHE A 108 1.65 10.60 5.31
N SER A 109 2.33 11.34 4.45
CA SER A 109 3.32 12.35 4.88
C SER A 109 2.72 13.50 5.70
N ASP A 110 1.45 13.83 5.48
CA ASP A 110 0.73 14.89 6.16
C ASP A 110 -0.10 14.38 7.36
N TYR A 111 0.32 13.25 7.96
CA TYR A 111 -0.36 12.65 9.10
C TYR A 111 -0.54 13.64 10.26
N LYS A 112 -1.76 13.74 10.78
CA LYS A 112 -2.17 14.66 11.87
C LYS A 112 -2.86 13.96 13.03
N GLY A 113 -2.86 12.64 13.04
CA GLY A 113 -3.60 11.77 13.94
C GLY A 113 -4.59 10.89 13.20
N LEU A 114 -4.98 9.78 13.82
CA LEU A 114 -5.98 8.87 13.27
C LEU A 114 -7.34 9.58 13.24
N PRO A 115 -8.01 9.68 12.07
CA PRO A 115 -9.36 10.22 12.00
C PRO A 115 -10.36 9.28 12.68
N GLU A 116 -11.58 9.78 12.93
CA GLU A 116 -12.67 8.94 13.42
C GLU A 116 -12.89 7.76 12.45
N LEU A 117 -13.07 6.55 13.05
CA LEU A 117 -13.30 5.32 12.29
C LEU A 117 -14.65 5.38 11.56
N PRO A 118 -14.70 5.38 10.23
CA PRO A 118 -15.93 5.48 9.48
C PRO A 118 -16.79 4.21 9.64
N GLU A 119 -18.10 4.36 9.52
CA GLU A 119 -19.07 3.28 9.72
C GLU A 119 -18.78 2.07 8.79
N ILE A 120 -18.34 2.33 7.56
CA ILE A 120 -18.01 1.29 6.58
C ILE A 120 -16.86 0.38 7.04
N MET A 121 -15.96 0.87 7.89
CA MET A 121 -14.81 0.11 8.38
C MET A 121 -15.09 -0.64 9.69
N GLN A 122 -16.20 -0.32 10.41
CA GLN A 122 -16.49 -0.90 11.74
C GLN A 122 -16.71 -2.43 11.70
N GLY A 123 -16.98 -3.01 10.53
CA GLY A 123 -17.04 -4.46 10.36
C GLY A 123 -15.66 -5.15 10.34
N ASN A 124 -14.63 -4.43 9.96
CA ASN A 124 -13.27 -4.96 9.77
C ASN A 124 -12.27 -4.45 10.81
N VAL A 125 -12.55 -3.29 11.40
CA VAL A 125 -11.67 -2.63 12.37
C VAL A 125 -12.50 -2.24 13.61
N SER A 126 -11.97 -2.52 14.79
CA SER A 126 -12.52 -2.04 16.05
C SER A 126 -11.39 -1.60 16.98
N TYR A 127 -11.70 -0.76 17.96
CA TYR A 127 -10.72 -0.29 18.93
C TYR A 127 -11.03 -0.88 20.32
N ASP A 128 -10.05 -1.51 20.95
CA ASP A 128 -10.11 -2.01 22.33
C ASP A 128 -9.45 -0.97 23.26
N GLU A 129 -10.27 -0.20 23.95
CA GLU A 129 -9.82 0.83 24.90
C GLU A 129 -8.99 0.25 26.07
N ASN A 130 -9.22 -1.01 26.47
CA ASN A 130 -8.50 -1.60 27.59
C ASN A 130 -7.09 -2.03 27.20
N ALA A 131 -6.91 -2.43 25.94
CA ALA A 131 -5.64 -2.86 25.41
C ALA A 131 -4.87 -1.74 24.71
N ASP A 132 -5.50 -0.58 24.50
CA ASP A 132 -5.00 0.50 23.64
C ASP A 132 -4.52 -0.02 22.28
N ALA A 133 -5.40 -0.78 21.61
CA ALA A 133 -5.07 -1.49 20.40
C ALA A 133 -6.27 -1.55 19.44
N TYR A 134 -5.97 -1.62 18.15
CA TYR A 134 -6.93 -1.91 17.12
C TYR A 134 -6.99 -3.41 16.86
N LEU A 135 -8.21 -3.93 16.70
CA LEU A 135 -8.47 -5.29 16.27
C LEU A 135 -8.91 -5.24 14.81
N LEU A 136 -8.16 -5.89 13.95
CA LEU A 136 -8.43 -5.93 12.51
C LEU A 136 -8.72 -7.36 12.08
N SER A 137 -9.69 -7.56 11.20
CA SER A 137 -9.83 -8.84 10.52
C SER A 137 -8.57 -9.11 9.69
N GLU A 138 -8.07 -10.34 9.74
CA GLU A 138 -6.92 -10.74 8.94
C GLU A 138 -7.22 -10.53 7.44
N GLY A 139 -6.28 -9.92 6.73
CA GLY A 139 -6.39 -9.64 5.29
C GLY A 139 -5.55 -10.61 4.48
N ASP A 140 -5.98 -10.89 3.26
CA ASP A 140 -5.20 -11.62 2.26
C ASP A 140 -4.54 -10.61 1.30
N ILE A 141 -3.24 -10.76 1.07
CA ILE A 141 -2.52 -9.93 0.09
C ILE A 141 -2.75 -10.36 -1.36
N GLY A 142 -3.53 -11.42 -1.60
CA GLY A 142 -3.93 -11.85 -2.95
C GLY A 142 -2.78 -12.35 -3.82
N LEU A 143 -3.04 -12.38 -5.14
CA LEU A 143 -2.14 -12.93 -6.16
C LEU A 143 -1.49 -11.83 -7.04
N SER A 144 -1.11 -10.72 -6.42
CA SER A 144 -0.39 -9.64 -7.11
C SER A 144 0.79 -9.19 -6.26
N GLU A 145 1.74 -8.50 -6.86
CA GLU A 145 2.88 -7.88 -6.17
C GLU A 145 3.23 -6.54 -6.81
N THR A 146 3.76 -5.63 -6.01
CA THR A 146 4.23 -4.34 -6.52
C THR A 146 5.73 -4.34 -6.71
N LYS A 147 6.19 -3.98 -7.90
CA LYS A 147 7.60 -3.79 -8.26
C LYS A 147 7.95 -2.31 -8.22
N LEU A 148 9.02 -1.94 -7.51
CA LEU A 148 9.53 -0.58 -7.47
C LEU A 148 10.63 -0.38 -8.50
N GLY A 149 10.53 0.68 -9.31
CA GLY A 149 11.50 1.00 -10.35
C GLY A 149 11.70 2.51 -10.55
N ASP A 150 12.68 2.86 -11.38
CA ASP A 150 13.00 4.25 -11.79
C ASP A 150 13.09 5.27 -10.63
N ILE A 151 13.82 4.89 -9.57
CA ILE A 151 14.00 5.73 -8.39
C ILE A 151 14.85 6.97 -8.74
N LYS A 152 14.33 8.15 -8.40
CA LYS A 152 15.02 9.44 -8.56
C LYS A 152 15.03 10.18 -7.23
N GLU A 153 16.22 10.55 -6.78
CA GLU A 153 16.37 11.37 -5.59
C GLU A 153 15.90 12.81 -5.86
N THR A 154 15.20 13.39 -4.90
CA THR A 154 14.75 14.77 -4.89
C THR A 154 15.37 15.50 -3.70
N LYS A 155 15.09 16.80 -3.55
CA LYS A 155 15.59 17.57 -2.40
C LYS A 155 15.10 17.01 -1.06
N ASP A 156 13.83 16.56 -1.00
CA ASP A 156 13.15 16.24 0.26
C ASP A 156 12.82 14.75 0.39
N GLY A 157 13.19 13.91 -0.61
CA GLY A 157 12.90 12.49 -0.62
C GLY A 157 13.16 11.85 -1.99
N TYR A 158 12.18 11.12 -2.52
CA TYR A 158 12.32 10.33 -3.74
C TYR A 158 11.07 10.39 -4.60
N THR A 159 11.22 10.21 -5.91
CA THR A 159 10.13 9.86 -6.82
C THR A 159 10.45 8.54 -7.49
N LEU A 160 9.45 7.71 -7.72
CA LEU A 160 9.63 6.42 -8.38
C LEU A 160 8.35 6.00 -9.11
N VAL A 161 8.49 5.01 -9.98
CA VAL A 161 7.36 4.29 -10.57
C VAL A 161 7.15 3.02 -9.77
N ALA A 162 5.90 2.70 -9.46
CA ALA A 162 5.50 1.43 -8.85
C ALA A 162 4.55 0.72 -9.80
N GLU A 163 4.76 -0.57 -10.04
CA GLU A 163 3.97 -1.40 -10.94
C GLU A 163 3.37 -2.57 -10.17
N LEU A 164 2.05 -2.61 -10.05
CA LEU A 164 1.31 -3.75 -9.52
C LEU A 164 1.12 -4.77 -10.65
N THR A 165 1.64 -5.99 -10.45
CA THR A 165 1.59 -7.08 -11.43
C THR A 165 0.95 -8.31 -10.82
N GLY A 166 0.36 -9.18 -11.66
CA GLY A 166 -0.04 -10.53 -11.25
C GLY A 166 1.17 -11.38 -10.85
N THR A 167 0.95 -12.35 -9.97
CA THR A 167 2.00 -13.32 -9.56
C THR A 167 1.93 -14.62 -10.37
N ASP A 168 1.14 -14.66 -11.43
CA ASP A 168 1.07 -15.79 -12.36
C ASP A 168 2.27 -15.83 -13.32
N GLU A 169 2.31 -16.85 -14.20
CA GLU A 169 3.44 -17.05 -15.11
C GLU A 169 3.63 -15.92 -16.14
N GLU A 170 2.59 -15.11 -16.39
CA GLU A 170 2.62 -14.02 -17.38
C GLU A 170 3.00 -12.67 -16.76
N GLU A 171 2.98 -12.55 -15.42
CA GLU A 171 3.28 -11.31 -14.66
C GLU A 171 2.56 -10.08 -15.27
N GLU A 172 1.27 -10.23 -15.57
CA GLU A 172 0.50 -9.22 -16.28
C GLU A 172 0.43 -7.92 -15.46
N LEU A 173 0.67 -6.78 -16.11
CA LEU A 173 0.60 -5.47 -15.47
C LEU A 173 -0.85 -5.11 -15.15
N ILE A 174 -1.17 -4.96 -13.87
CA ILE A 174 -2.49 -4.58 -13.38
C ILE A 174 -2.62 -3.05 -13.33
N ALA A 175 -1.62 -2.37 -12.76
CA ALA A 175 -1.60 -0.90 -12.68
C ALA A 175 -0.18 -0.37 -12.51
N SER A 176 0.04 0.89 -12.97
CA SER A 176 1.27 1.65 -12.71
C SER A 176 0.95 2.93 -11.94
N PHE A 177 1.90 3.36 -11.13
CA PHE A 177 1.75 4.53 -10.27
C PHE A 177 3.00 5.39 -10.28
N ASP A 178 2.83 6.71 -10.34
CA ASP A 178 3.85 7.67 -9.96
C ASP A 178 3.76 7.88 -8.45
N VAL A 179 4.85 7.61 -7.74
CA VAL A 179 4.93 7.71 -6.27
C VAL A 179 5.94 8.79 -5.89
N THR A 180 5.54 9.63 -4.93
CA THR A 180 6.45 10.58 -4.28
C THR A 180 6.59 10.21 -2.81
N LEU A 181 7.83 10.02 -2.37
CA LEU A 181 8.20 9.77 -1.00
C LEU A 181 8.89 10.99 -0.40
N ILE A 182 8.59 11.29 0.85
CA ILE A 182 9.29 12.29 1.65
C ILE A 182 10.02 11.57 2.79
N ARG A 183 11.24 11.98 3.12
CA ARG A 183 11.99 11.45 4.26
C ARG A 183 11.18 11.68 5.54
N ASN A 184 11.02 10.62 6.32
CA ASN A 184 10.22 10.65 7.52
C ASN A 184 11.08 11.07 8.73
N THR A 185 10.81 12.24 9.29
CA THR A 185 11.53 12.73 10.48
C THR A 185 11.17 11.93 11.74
N PHE A 186 10.02 11.29 11.80
CA PHE A 186 9.64 10.41 12.88
C PHE A 186 10.58 9.19 12.97
N ALA A 187 11.07 8.71 11.83
CA ALA A 187 12.05 7.63 11.78
C ALA A 187 13.39 7.99 12.49
N ASP A 188 13.71 9.28 12.63
CA ASP A 188 14.90 9.74 13.35
C ASP A 188 14.74 9.65 14.87
N GLU A 189 13.51 9.48 15.37
CA GLU A 189 13.16 9.47 16.79
C GLU A 189 13.06 8.05 17.38
N ILE A 190 12.98 7.01 16.53
CA ILE A 190 12.87 5.61 16.94
C ILE A 190 14.14 4.81 16.61
N GLU A 191 14.46 3.88 17.51
CA GLU A 191 15.55 2.93 17.29
C GLU A 191 15.10 1.86 16.28
N ASN A 192 15.82 1.73 15.17
CA ASN A 192 15.53 0.78 14.08
C ASN A 192 14.12 0.96 13.45
N PRO A 193 13.82 2.11 12.86
CA PRO A 193 12.53 2.34 12.21
C PRO A 193 12.32 1.38 11.05
N LEU A 194 11.12 0.83 10.91
CA LEU A 194 10.77 -0.05 9.79
C LEU A 194 10.63 0.74 8.48
N TYR A 195 10.14 1.98 8.54
CA TYR A 195 9.82 2.81 7.38
C TYR A 195 10.54 4.15 7.47
N LEU A 196 11.41 4.42 6.47
CA LEU A 196 12.28 5.61 6.49
C LEU A 196 11.69 6.81 5.76
N CYS A 197 10.60 6.59 5.06
CA CYS A 197 9.88 7.62 4.30
C CYS A 197 8.39 7.56 4.61
N SER A 198 7.68 8.58 4.15
CA SER A 198 6.21 8.62 4.09
C SER A 198 5.80 8.84 2.64
N VAL A 199 4.69 8.24 2.23
CA VAL A 199 4.10 8.53 0.93
C VAL A 199 3.48 9.92 0.97
N SER A 200 3.90 10.80 0.06
CA SER A 200 3.36 12.16 -0.08
C SER A 200 2.32 12.26 -1.18
N SER A 201 2.50 11.47 -2.23
CA SER A 201 1.49 11.32 -3.28
C SER A 201 1.66 9.98 -3.98
N MET A 202 0.55 9.45 -4.45
CA MET A 202 0.51 8.26 -5.30
C MET A 202 -0.56 8.46 -6.37
N LYS A 203 -0.17 8.47 -7.63
CA LYS A 203 -1.06 8.71 -8.74
C LYS A 203 -1.01 7.52 -9.68
N MET A 204 -2.17 6.91 -9.92
CA MET A 204 -2.31 5.87 -10.93
C MET A 204 -2.11 6.48 -12.32
N THR A 205 -1.17 5.93 -13.10
CA THR A 205 -0.82 6.38 -14.45
C THR A 205 -1.30 5.42 -15.52
N GLN A 206 -1.47 4.14 -15.15
CA GLN A 206 -2.02 3.11 -16.01
C GLN A 206 -2.78 2.09 -15.18
N LYS A 207 -3.89 1.57 -15.69
CA LYS A 207 -4.62 0.43 -15.13
C LYS A 207 -5.00 -0.49 -16.29
N GLU A 208 -4.94 -1.80 -16.12
CA GLU A 208 -5.39 -2.76 -17.10
C GLU A 208 -6.82 -2.45 -17.53
N GLY A 209 -7.07 -2.41 -18.85
CA GLY A 209 -8.38 -2.08 -19.40
C GLY A 209 -8.78 -0.59 -19.32
N ALA A 210 -7.89 0.30 -18.89
CA ALA A 210 -8.14 1.74 -18.85
C ALA A 210 -7.18 2.51 -19.75
N ASP A 211 -7.71 3.47 -20.54
CA ASP A 211 -6.89 4.46 -21.26
C ASP A 211 -6.78 5.72 -20.38
N VAL A 212 -5.60 5.94 -19.79
CA VAL A 212 -5.37 7.09 -18.93
C VAL A 212 -4.94 8.27 -19.79
N SER A 213 -5.88 9.12 -20.16
CA SER A 213 -5.56 10.40 -20.78
C SER A 213 -4.98 11.37 -19.74
N GLU A 214 -3.91 12.08 -20.07
CA GLU A 214 -3.28 13.10 -19.21
C GLU A 214 -4.35 14.07 -18.63
N GLY A 215 -4.59 13.98 -17.33
CA GLY A 215 -5.41 14.93 -16.57
C GLY A 215 -6.85 14.53 -16.26
N GLY A 216 -7.23 13.26 -16.43
CA GLY A 216 -8.59 12.77 -16.14
C GLY A 216 -8.64 11.59 -15.17
N THR A 217 -9.77 11.46 -14.50
CA THR A 217 -10.19 10.21 -13.84
C THR A 217 -9.99 9.05 -14.82
N ALA A 218 -9.35 7.96 -14.39
CA ALA A 218 -9.19 6.76 -15.19
C ALA A 218 -10.56 6.30 -15.71
N THR A 219 -10.77 6.42 -17.02
CA THR A 219 -12.01 5.96 -17.65
C THR A 219 -11.74 4.54 -18.15
N LEU A 220 -12.38 3.56 -17.53
CA LEU A 220 -12.36 2.20 -18.04
C LEU A 220 -12.90 2.20 -19.48
N ILE A 221 -12.10 1.73 -20.45
CA ILE A 221 -12.56 1.51 -21.81
C ILE A 221 -13.24 0.14 -21.84
N PRO A 222 -14.52 0.06 -22.11
CA PRO A 222 -15.18 -1.23 -22.19
C PRO A 222 -14.62 -2.03 -23.39
N ASP A 223 -14.36 -3.33 -23.17
CA ASP A 223 -13.96 -4.26 -24.22
C ASP A 223 -15.05 -4.32 -25.31
N GLU A 224 -16.31 -4.31 -24.87
CA GLU A 224 -17.47 -4.31 -25.75
C GLU A 224 -18.57 -3.39 -25.23
N THR A 225 -19.37 -2.85 -26.16
CA THR A 225 -20.61 -2.13 -25.86
C THR A 225 -21.77 -2.90 -26.42
N ILE A 226 -22.75 -3.21 -25.58
CA ILE A 226 -23.93 -3.99 -25.97
C ILE A 226 -25.23 -3.30 -25.56
N THR A 227 -26.29 -3.64 -26.27
CA THR A 227 -27.67 -3.30 -25.89
C THR A 227 -28.36 -4.57 -25.41
N ALA A 228 -28.93 -4.54 -24.21
CA ALA A 228 -29.58 -5.68 -23.58
C ALA A 228 -30.83 -5.27 -22.83
N THR A 229 -31.72 -6.23 -22.57
CA THR A 229 -32.92 -6.05 -21.75
C THR A 229 -32.61 -6.51 -20.32
N PHE A 230 -32.87 -5.67 -19.34
CA PHE A 230 -32.68 -6.00 -17.92
C PHE A 230 -33.74 -6.98 -17.44
N ASN A 231 -33.33 -8.11 -16.86
CA ASN A 231 -34.22 -9.14 -16.34
C ASN A 231 -34.40 -9.09 -14.82
N GLY A 232 -33.52 -8.40 -14.13
CA GLY A 232 -33.50 -8.30 -12.67
C GLY A 232 -32.11 -8.43 -12.09
N LEU A 233 -32.02 -8.30 -10.78
CA LEU A 233 -30.79 -8.55 -10.01
C LEU A 233 -30.84 -9.98 -9.48
N SER A 234 -29.81 -10.79 -9.72
CA SER A 234 -29.64 -12.08 -9.08
C SER A 234 -29.04 -11.95 -7.65
N ASP A 235 -28.29 -10.88 -7.40
CA ASP A 235 -27.80 -10.47 -6.10
C ASP A 235 -27.50 -8.94 -6.10
N ALA A 236 -26.91 -8.43 -4.98
CA ALA A 236 -26.65 -6.99 -4.83
C ALA A 236 -25.63 -6.42 -5.84
N HIS A 237 -24.86 -7.28 -6.51
CA HIS A 237 -23.76 -6.90 -7.39
C HIS A 237 -23.84 -7.56 -8.78
N THR A 238 -24.91 -8.29 -9.07
CA THR A 238 -25.06 -9.05 -10.32
C THR A 238 -26.41 -8.80 -10.97
N ALA A 239 -26.37 -8.28 -12.20
CA ALA A 239 -27.55 -8.05 -13.03
C ALA A 239 -27.67 -9.12 -14.12
N GLU A 240 -28.87 -9.67 -14.30
CA GLU A 240 -29.17 -10.54 -15.43
C GLU A 240 -29.71 -9.72 -16.61
N MET A 241 -29.14 -9.95 -17.78
CA MET A 241 -29.48 -9.23 -19.02
C MET A 241 -29.75 -10.21 -20.15
N THR A 242 -30.82 -9.96 -20.93
CA THR A 242 -31.09 -10.66 -22.19
C THR A 242 -30.48 -9.88 -23.34
N LEU A 243 -29.55 -10.47 -24.07
CA LEU A 243 -28.90 -9.90 -25.23
C LEU A 243 -29.83 -9.93 -26.44
N SER A 244 -29.48 -9.18 -27.50
CA SER A 244 -30.27 -9.10 -28.76
C SER A 244 -30.49 -10.45 -29.43
N GLU A 245 -29.62 -11.42 -29.20
CA GLU A 245 -29.75 -12.79 -29.76
C GLU A 245 -30.59 -13.73 -28.88
N GLY A 246 -31.09 -13.24 -27.73
CA GLY A 246 -31.90 -13.98 -26.79
C GLY A 246 -31.10 -14.71 -25.72
N ASP A 247 -29.80 -14.60 -25.73
CA ASP A 247 -28.92 -15.16 -24.68
C ASP A 247 -29.07 -14.35 -23.39
N ILE A 248 -29.15 -15.06 -22.25
CA ILE A 248 -29.13 -14.44 -20.93
C ILE A 248 -27.72 -14.51 -20.39
N ARG A 249 -27.21 -13.34 -19.96
CA ARG A 249 -25.90 -13.24 -19.29
C ARG A 249 -26.01 -12.49 -17.97
N ALA A 250 -25.16 -12.88 -17.02
CA ALA A 250 -24.98 -12.19 -15.76
C ALA A 250 -23.79 -11.23 -15.86
N PHE A 251 -24.00 -9.99 -15.44
CA PHE A 251 -22.98 -8.94 -15.42
C PHE A 251 -22.77 -8.48 -13.98
N GLN A 252 -21.54 -8.57 -13.50
CA GLN A 252 -21.16 -8.02 -12.21
C GLN A 252 -20.96 -6.52 -12.29
N PHE A 253 -21.34 -5.80 -11.25
CA PHE A 253 -21.19 -4.36 -11.16
C PHE A 253 -20.91 -3.94 -9.71
N ASP A 254 -20.20 -2.83 -9.56
CA ASP A 254 -20.08 -2.16 -8.28
C ASP A 254 -21.35 -1.34 -8.00
N ALA A 255 -22.08 -1.73 -6.94
CA ALA A 255 -23.36 -1.12 -6.58
C ALA A 255 -23.23 0.38 -6.20
N GLU A 256 -22.07 0.80 -5.68
CA GLU A 256 -21.82 2.19 -5.29
C GLU A 256 -21.36 3.07 -6.45
N SER A 257 -20.92 2.49 -7.56
CA SER A 257 -20.56 3.22 -8.78
C SER A 257 -21.74 3.97 -9.38
N ALA A 258 -21.46 4.95 -10.24
CA ALA A 258 -22.51 5.64 -11.00
C ALA A 258 -23.33 4.66 -11.86
N ALA A 259 -22.68 3.69 -12.49
CA ALA A 259 -23.33 2.63 -13.26
C ALA A 259 -24.18 1.72 -12.36
N GLY A 260 -23.67 1.31 -11.20
CA GLY A 260 -24.39 0.49 -10.24
C GLY A 260 -25.66 1.15 -9.72
N LYS A 261 -25.62 2.44 -9.41
CA LYS A 261 -26.80 3.22 -8.99
C LYS A 261 -27.87 3.30 -10.10
N ILE A 262 -27.43 3.37 -11.36
CA ILE A 262 -28.36 3.30 -12.51
C ILE A 262 -28.97 1.91 -12.62
N ILE A 263 -28.14 0.84 -12.57
CA ILE A 263 -28.58 -0.55 -12.70
C ILE A 263 -29.58 -0.91 -11.59
N SER A 264 -29.29 -0.49 -10.35
CA SER A 264 -30.17 -0.73 -9.19
C SER A 264 -31.52 -0.02 -9.29
N GLY A 265 -31.63 0.99 -10.15
CA GLY A 265 -32.86 1.73 -10.40
C GLY A 265 -33.67 1.21 -11.61
N LEU A 266 -33.20 0.20 -12.36
CA LEU A 266 -33.89 -0.35 -13.53
C LEU A 266 -35.08 -1.23 -13.12
N ASN A 267 -36.06 -1.28 -14.00
CA ASN A 267 -37.19 -2.21 -13.91
C ASN A 267 -36.99 -3.36 -14.89
N GLU A 268 -37.52 -4.53 -14.57
CA GLU A 268 -37.54 -5.66 -15.50
C GLU A 268 -38.20 -5.26 -16.82
N GLY A 269 -37.51 -5.53 -17.92
CA GLY A 269 -37.90 -5.16 -19.28
C GLY A 269 -37.29 -3.84 -19.80
N ASP A 270 -36.58 -3.09 -18.95
CA ASP A 270 -35.86 -1.90 -19.39
C ASP A 270 -34.74 -2.28 -20.37
N VAL A 271 -34.63 -1.53 -21.49
CA VAL A 271 -33.57 -1.72 -22.48
C VAL A 271 -32.46 -0.73 -22.23
N VAL A 272 -31.26 -1.24 -22.01
CA VAL A 272 -30.07 -0.43 -21.70
C VAL A 272 -28.93 -0.73 -22.65
N THR A 273 -28.11 0.28 -22.91
CA THR A 273 -26.84 0.16 -23.62
C THR A 273 -25.71 0.44 -22.65
N PHE A 274 -24.80 -0.48 -22.52
CA PHE A 274 -23.67 -0.35 -21.58
C PHE A 274 -22.41 -0.97 -22.15
N GLY A 275 -21.26 -0.46 -21.69
CA GLY A 275 -19.96 -1.09 -21.90
C GLY A 275 -19.61 -2.02 -20.76
N TYR A 276 -18.93 -3.12 -21.05
CA TYR A 276 -18.42 -4.06 -20.06
C TYR A 276 -17.01 -4.53 -20.39
N ILE A 277 -16.31 -5.00 -19.34
CA ILE A 277 -14.96 -5.57 -19.44
C ILE A 277 -15.09 -7.08 -19.28
N VAL A 278 -14.39 -7.84 -20.13
CA VAL A 278 -14.35 -9.29 -20.04
C VAL A 278 -13.25 -9.68 -19.05
N ASP A 279 -13.64 -10.25 -17.91
CA ASP A 279 -12.67 -10.84 -16.99
C ASP A 279 -12.13 -12.16 -17.55
N LYS A 280 -10.93 -12.09 -18.13
CA LYS A 280 -10.27 -13.25 -18.76
C LYS A 280 -9.79 -14.31 -17.76
N ARG A 281 -9.71 -13.97 -16.45
CA ARG A 281 -9.27 -14.89 -15.40
C ARG A 281 -10.25 -16.02 -15.13
N ASN A 282 -11.51 -15.86 -15.52
CA ASN A 282 -12.56 -16.88 -15.38
C ASN A 282 -12.91 -17.54 -16.71
N GLY A 283 -12.02 -17.52 -17.70
CA GLY A 283 -12.23 -18.08 -19.01
C GLY A 283 -12.43 -19.62 -18.95
N SER A 284 -13.64 -20.04 -19.18
CA SER A 284 -14.01 -21.40 -19.58
C SER A 284 -14.40 -21.42 -21.04
#